data_5f5f57b9b242e27b19d8e7aa45ae5e60
#
_entry.id   5f5f57b9b242e27b19d8e7aa45ae5e60
#
_cell.length_a   1.000
_cell.length_b   1.000
_cell.length_c   1.000
_cell.angle_alpha   90.00
_cell.angle_beta   90.00
_cell.angle_gamma   90.00
#
_symmetry.space_group_name_H-M   'P 1'
#
loop_
_entity.id
_entity.type
_entity.pdbx_description
1 polymer ?
#
loop_
_entity_poly.entity_id
_entity_poly.type
_entity_poly.pdbx_seq_one_letter_code
_entity_poly.pdbx_strand_id
1 'polypeptide(L)'
;MNRKFVALIFAGALLMTTGCSKSRTSFPVARESLSQMMTVLALAASSQRFIAESHKLEVITSESQLQKSWESAIAFCGTIQCEVISSSITTRMTDSEPTGTMSLRVAPADLNKLLAQVGTLGKVVQHTTEREDKTADVVDADAKIKNLTSFRDNLRAMLSKPSATVKDLSKFSNS
;
A
#
# COMPACT_ATOMS: atom_id res chain seq x y z
N MET A 1 -27.76 32.56 5.54
CA MET A 1 -28.28 32.15 6.87
C MET A 1 -27.10 31.86 7.78
N ASN A 2 -26.90 32.76 8.76
CA ASN A 2 -25.79 32.74 9.72
C ASN A 2 -26.02 31.69 10.81
N ARG A 3 -25.05 30.82 11.07
CA ARG A 3 -25.01 30.05 12.33
C ARG A 3 -23.67 30.29 13.03
N LYS A 4 -23.85 31.00 14.16
CA LYS A 4 -22.81 31.43 15.10
C LYS A 4 -22.19 30.22 15.83
N PHE A 5 -20.87 30.17 15.85
CA PHE A 5 -20.11 29.25 16.73
C PHE A 5 -20.09 29.84 18.14
N VAL A 6 -20.54 29.08 19.13
CA VAL A 6 -20.40 29.36 20.56
C VAL A 6 -19.15 28.64 21.06
N ALA A 7 -18.14 29.40 21.50
CA ALA A 7 -16.98 28.91 22.18
C ALA A 7 -17.28 28.74 23.68
N LEU A 8 -17.11 27.53 24.19
CA LEU A 8 -17.22 27.22 25.61
C LEU A 8 -15.81 27.10 26.20
N ILE A 9 -15.47 28.10 27.03
CA ILE A 9 -14.25 28.14 27.83
C ILE A 9 -14.53 27.46 29.16
N PHE A 10 -13.85 26.34 29.46
CA PHE A 10 -13.83 25.75 30.79
C PHE A 10 -12.53 26.14 31.51
N ALA A 11 -12.72 26.98 32.52
CA ALA A 11 -11.74 27.26 33.56
C ALA A 11 -11.86 26.18 34.65
N GLY A 12 -10.85 25.40 34.86
CA GLY A 12 -10.78 24.37 35.92
C GLY A 12 -9.62 24.59 36.86
N ALA A 13 -9.96 24.74 38.14
CA ALA A 13 -9.16 25.19 39.26
C ALA A 13 -8.00 24.31 39.64
N LEU A 14 -6.92 25.01 40.09
CA LEU A 14 -5.74 24.48 40.77
C LEU A 14 -6.11 24.00 42.20
N LEU A 15 -5.78 22.75 42.52
CA LEU A 15 -5.71 22.27 43.91
C LEU A 15 -4.31 21.76 44.20
N MET A 16 -3.55 22.55 44.99
CA MET A 16 -2.31 22.18 45.59
C MET A 16 -2.55 21.26 46.79
N THR A 17 -1.98 20.05 46.77
CA THR A 17 -1.84 19.23 47.98
C THR A 17 -0.37 18.96 48.25
N THR A 18 0.14 19.59 49.29
CA THR A 18 1.43 19.31 49.94
C THR A 18 1.31 18.01 50.73
N GLY A 19 2.18 17.02 50.44
CA GLY A 19 2.24 15.73 51.12
C GLY A 19 3.68 15.27 51.34
N CYS A 20 4.11 15.35 52.58
CA CYS A 20 5.25 14.84 53.29
C CYS A 20 6.22 13.84 52.64
N SER A 21 7.47 14.22 52.72
CA SER A 21 8.72 13.50 52.70
C SER A 21 8.75 12.25 53.61
N LYS A 22 9.14 11.09 53.02
CA LYS A 22 9.69 9.98 53.77
C LYS A 22 10.84 9.35 52.95
N SER A 23 12.04 9.66 53.41
CA SER A 23 13.31 9.11 52.92
C SER A 23 13.32 7.58 53.03
N ARG A 24 13.53 6.89 51.91
CA ARG A 24 13.98 5.51 51.87
C ARG A 24 15.15 5.37 50.90
N THR A 25 16.20 4.86 51.44
CA THR A 25 17.45 4.35 50.87
C THR A 25 17.38 3.97 49.43
N SER A 26 18.16 4.67 48.63
CA SER A 26 18.41 4.42 47.22
C SER A 26 19.29 3.19 47.01
N PHE A 27 18.75 2.12 46.44
CA PHE A 27 19.55 1.15 45.70
C PHE A 27 19.69 1.64 44.26
N PRO A 28 20.90 1.74 43.71
CA PRO A 28 21.07 2.07 42.31
C PRO A 28 20.85 0.81 41.47
N VAL A 29 19.62 0.56 41.06
CA VAL A 29 19.32 -0.52 40.12
C VAL A 29 18.74 0.07 38.82
N ALA A 30 19.55 -0.01 37.78
CA ALA A 30 19.19 -0.20 36.39
C ALA A 30 18.10 0.72 35.76
N ARG A 31 18.35 2.04 35.77
CA ARG A 31 17.53 2.94 34.92
C ARG A 31 18.00 2.99 33.45
N GLU A 32 19.21 2.51 33.17
CA GLU A 32 19.74 2.50 31.79
C GLU A 32 19.14 1.40 30.89
N SER A 33 18.74 0.25 31.43
CA SER A 33 18.23 -0.85 30.62
C SER A 33 16.81 -0.62 30.07
N LEU A 34 15.97 0.14 30.77
CA LEU A 34 14.61 0.46 30.30
C LEU A 34 14.60 1.50 29.17
N SER A 35 15.54 2.46 29.19
CA SER A 35 15.66 3.47 28.14
C SER A 35 16.14 2.84 26.82
N GLN A 36 17.07 1.89 26.88
CA GLN A 36 17.54 1.16 25.69
C GLN A 36 16.46 0.22 25.13
N MET A 37 15.68 -0.42 25.99
CA MET A 37 14.58 -1.28 25.55
C MET A 37 13.44 -0.48 24.88
N MET A 38 13.13 0.73 25.37
CA MET A 38 12.16 1.61 24.72
C MET A 38 12.63 2.14 23.35
N THR A 39 13.95 2.37 23.20
CA THR A 39 14.52 2.83 21.93
C THR A 39 14.49 1.73 20.87
N VAL A 40 14.73 0.47 21.25
CA VAL A 40 14.65 -0.68 20.34
C VAL A 40 13.21 -0.95 19.92
N LEU A 41 12.23 -0.80 20.83
CA LEU A 41 10.80 -0.91 20.49
C LEU A 41 10.31 0.24 19.59
N ALA A 42 10.84 1.46 19.75
CA ALA A 42 10.49 2.58 18.88
C ALA A 42 11.08 2.46 17.47
N LEU A 43 12.25 1.84 17.30
CA LEU A 43 12.83 1.54 15.99
C LEU A 43 12.07 0.41 15.25
N ALA A 44 11.46 -0.52 15.98
CA ALA A 44 10.62 -1.57 15.38
C ALA A 44 9.25 -1.05 14.89
N ALA A 45 8.84 0.15 15.31
CA ALA A 45 7.53 0.72 14.96
C ALA A 45 7.47 1.43 13.59
N SER A 46 8.59 1.58 12.89
CA SER A 46 8.61 2.11 11.52
C SER A 46 8.68 0.99 10.47
N SER A 47 7.95 -0.11 10.67
CA SER A 47 7.80 -1.10 9.61
C SER A 47 7.06 -0.43 8.45
N GLN A 48 7.75 -0.30 7.33
CA GLN A 48 7.17 0.20 6.08
C GLN A 48 5.91 -0.61 5.77
N ARG A 49 4.77 0.07 5.71
CA ARG A 49 3.50 -0.56 5.35
C ARG A 49 3.32 -0.53 3.84
N PHE A 50 2.88 -1.63 3.29
CA PHE A 50 2.52 -1.77 1.89
C PHE A 50 1.00 -1.83 1.77
N ILE A 51 0.40 -0.69 1.43
CA ILE A 51 -1.05 -0.57 1.26
C ILE A 51 -1.36 -0.63 -0.23
N ALA A 52 -2.13 -1.65 -0.64
CA ALA A 52 -2.73 -1.68 -1.95
C ALA A 52 -4.02 -0.85 -1.92
N GLU A 53 -4.17 0.05 -2.87
CA GLU A 53 -5.36 0.89 -3.02
C GLU A 53 -6.00 0.60 -4.37
N SER A 54 -7.31 0.32 -4.40
CA SER A 54 -8.07 0.11 -5.61
C SER A 54 -9.23 1.11 -5.70
N HIS A 55 -9.47 1.62 -6.91
CA HIS A 55 -10.52 2.57 -7.21
C HIS A 55 -11.43 2.00 -8.28
N LYS A 56 -12.74 1.93 -7.98
CA LYS A 56 -13.77 1.59 -8.94
C LYS A 56 -14.57 2.83 -9.26
N LEU A 57 -14.58 3.23 -10.53
CA LEU A 57 -15.31 4.40 -11.00
C LEU A 57 -16.34 3.96 -12.03
N GLU A 58 -17.51 4.57 -11.95
CA GLU A 58 -18.55 4.49 -12.97
C GLU A 58 -18.75 5.89 -13.56
N VAL A 59 -18.63 5.97 -14.88
CA VAL A 59 -18.68 7.24 -15.63
C VAL A 59 -19.76 7.14 -16.70
N ILE A 60 -20.70 8.06 -16.68
CA ILE A 60 -21.73 8.19 -17.70
C ILE A 60 -21.28 9.22 -18.73
N THR A 61 -21.32 8.83 -19.99
CA THR A 61 -21.07 9.72 -21.15
C THR A 61 -22.13 9.47 -22.20
N SER A 62 -22.23 10.34 -23.20
CA SER A 62 -23.14 10.10 -24.35
C SER A 62 -22.57 8.97 -25.24
N GLU A 63 -23.45 8.25 -25.90
CA GLU A 63 -23.08 7.19 -26.84
C GLU A 63 -22.07 7.67 -27.89
N SER A 64 -22.30 8.85 -28.44
CA SER A 64 -21.41 9.46 -29.45
C SER A 64 -20.02 9.84 -28.93
N GLN A 65 -19.86 9.98 -27.60
CA GLN A 65 -18.59 10.32 -26.96
C GLN A 65 -17.89 9.10 -26.36
N LEU A 66 -18.57 7.96 -26.19
CA LEU A 66 -18.03 6.78 -25.51
C LEU A 66 -16.68 6.35 -26.12
N GLN A 67 -16.63 6.15 -27.44
CA GLN A 67 -15.41 5.76 -28.15
C GLN A 67 -14.26 6.75 -27.89
N LYS A 68 -14.54 8.04 -28.05
CA LYS A 68 -13.57 9.12 -27.83
C LYS A 68 -13.05 9.19 -26.40
N SER A 69 -13.97 9.07 -25.42
CA SER A 69 -13.62 9.07 -24.01
C SER A 69 -12.74 7.88 -23.65
N TRP A 70 -13.07 6.70 -24.20
CA TRP A 70 -12.32 5.47 -23.99
C TRP A 70 -10.90 5.56 -24.58
N GLU A 71 -10.77 6.01 -25.84
CA GLU A 71 -9.46 6.25 -26.49
C GLU A 71 -8.63 7.30 -25.74
N SER A 72 -9.26 8.37 -25.27
CA SER A 72 -8.59 9.43 -24.49
C SER A 72 -8.05 8.90 -23.16
N ALA A 73 -8.77 7.99 -22.48
CA ALA A 73 -8.30 7.37 -21.24
C ALA A 73 -7.06 6.50 -21.50
N ILE A 74 -7.05 5.69 -22.57
CA ILE A 74 -5.88 4.89 -22.95
C ILE A 74 -4.69 5.77 -23.33
N ALA A 75 -4.93 6.80 -24.15
CA ALA A 75 -3.88 7.72 -24.57
C ALA A 75 -3.24 8.42 -23.37
N PHE A 76 -4.07 8.85 -22.41
CA PHE A 76 -3.57 9.49 -21.19
C PHE A 76 -2.76 8.52 -20.33
N CYS A 77 -3.19 7.25 -20.19
CA CYS A 77 -2.43 6.22 -19.50
C CYS A 77 -1.02 6.07 -20.08
N GLY A 78 -0.86 6.21 -21.41
CA GLY A 78 0.45 6.21 -22.07
C GLY A 78 1.36 7.40 -21.76
N THR A 79 0.84 8.48 -21.15
CA THR A 79 1.63 9.68 -20.78
C THR A 79 2.13 9.70 -19.34
N ILE A 80 1.67 8.75 -18.51
CA ILE A 80 2.00 8.62 -17.09
C ILE A 80 2.53 7.21 -16.80
N GLN A 81 2.93 6.95 -15.56
CA GLN A 81 3.28 5.58 -15.15
C GLN A 81 2.02 4.74 -14.92
N CYS A 82 1.44 4.27 -16.02
CA CYS A 82 0.18 3.54 -16.05
C CYS A 82 0.28 2.36 -17.02
N GLU A 83 -0.34 1.25 -16.65
CA GLU A 83 -0.44 0.02 -17.43
C GLU A 83 -1.91 -0.33 -17.65
N VAL A 84 -2.30 -0.59 -18.88
CA VAL A 84 -3.64 -1.09 -19.22
C VAL A 84 -3.64 -2.61 -19.02
N ILE A 85 -4.31 -3.10 -17.98
CA ILE A 85 -4.42 -4.54 -17.67
C ILE A 85 -5.45 -5.20 -18.58
N SER A 86 -6.60 -4.56 -18.74
CA SER A 86 -7.65 -5.00 -19.64
C SER A 86 -8.48 -3.82 -20.12
N SER A 87 -8.99 -3.91 -21.32
CA SER A 87 -9.94 -2.93 -21.84
C SER A 87 -10.90 -3.61 -22.82
N SER A 88 -12.16 -3.22 -22.75
CA SER A 88 -13.22 -3.71 -23.63
C SER A 88 -14.21 -2.59 -23.89
N ILE A 89 -14.65 -2.47 -25.13
CA ILE A 89 -15.72 -1.57 -25.52
C ILE A 89 -16.74 -2.38 -26.32
N THR A 90 -18.01 -2.22 -25.99
CA THR A 90 -19.12 -2.81 -26.70
C THR A 90 -19.93 -1.70 -27.33
N THR A 91 -20.05 -1.71 -28.63
CA THR A 91 -20.93 -0.80 -29.38
C THR A 91 -22.38 -1.25 -29.28
N ARG A 92 -23.30 -0.36 -29.62
CA ARG A 92 -24.73 -0.67 -29.58
C ARG A 92 -25.08 -1.91 -30.44
N MET A 93 -25.69 -2.88 -29.79
CA MET A 93 -26.40 -4.00 -30.44
C MET A 93 -27.89 -3.84 -30.20
N THR A 94 -28.72 -4.64 -30.90
CA THR A 94 -30.19 -4.50 -30.94
C THR A 94 -30.84 -4.42 -29.54
N ASP A 95 -30.26 -5.12 -28.54
CA ASP A 95 -30.81 -5.23 -27.16
C ASP A 95 -29.84 -4.82 -26.05
N SER A 96 -28.72 -4.18 -26.38
CA SER A 96 -27.73 -3.76 -25.36
C SER A 96 -27.27 -2.33 -25.55
N GLU A 97 -27.13 -1.62 -24.42
CA GLU A 97 -26.53 -0.29 -24.43
C GLU A 97 -25.00 -0.39 -24.63
N PRO A 98 -24.42 0.61 -25.31
CA PRO A 98 -22.97 0.67 -25.49
C PRO A 98 -22.27 0.89 -24.15
N THR A 99 -21.26 0.07 -23.88
CA THR A 99 -20.49 0.13 -22.63
C THR A 99 -19.00 0.01 -22.90
N GLY A 100 -18.20 0.63 -22.05
CA GLY A 100 -16.74 0.49 -22.01
C GLY A 100 -16.28 0.08 -20.63
N THR A 101 -15.41 -0.92 -20.54
CA THR A 101 -14.78 -1.34 -19.28
C THR A 101 -13.28 -1.30 -19.45
N MET A 102 -12.57 -0.77 -18.44
CA MET A 102 -11.12 -0.66 -18.44
C MET A 102 -10.57 -0.94 -17.06
N SER A 103 -9.54 -1.76 -17.00
CA SER A 103 -8.75 -1.99 -15.79
C SER A 103 -7.34 -1.46 -15.99
N LEU A 104 -6.92 -0.58 -15.10
CA LEU A 104 -5.65 0.13 -15.17
C LEU A 104 -4.85 -0.13 -13.89
N ARG A 105 -3.52 -0.23 -14.03
CA ARG A 105 -2.58 -0.15 -12.90
C ARG A 105 -1.79 1.13 -13.04
N VAL A 106 -1.80 1.97 -12.01
CA VAL A 106 -1.15 3.28 -12.03
C VAL A 106 -0.22 3.43 -10.82
N ALA A 107 0.89 4.12 -11.01
CA ALA A 107 1.78 4.49 -9.89
C ALA A 107 1.05 5.44 -8.92
N PRO A 108 1.24 5.30 -7.59
CA PRO A 108 0.57 6.15 -6.60
C PRO A 108 0.74 7.66 -6.84
N ALA A 109 1.90 8.08 -7.36
CA ALA A 109 2.20 9.48 -7.67
C ALA A 109 1.34 10.05 -8.81
N ASP A 110 0.83 9.20 -9.70
CA ASP A 110 0.05 9.60 -10.87
C ASP A 110 -1.45 9.33 -10.72
N LEU A 111 -1.86 8.66 -9.63
CA LEU A 111 -3.25 8.32 -9.38
C LEU A 111 -4.19 9.54 -9.45
N ASN A 112 -3.83 10.62 -8.76
CA ASN A 112 -4.66 11.84 -8.74
C ASN A 112 -4.78 12.47 -10.13
N LYS A 113 -3.74 12.40 -10.98
CA LYS A 113 -3.78 12.90 -12.37
C LYS A 113 -4.76 12.05 -13.20
N LEU A 114 -4.71 10.72 -13.03
CA LEU A 114 -5.64 9.81 -13.70
C LEU A 114 -7.08 10.06 -13.28
N LEU A 115 -7.36 10.18 -11.96
CA LEU A 115 -8.69 10.46 -11.45
C LEU A 115 -9.25 11.80 -11.97
N ALA A 116 -8.42 12.84 -12.02
CA ALA A 116 -8.80 14.13 -12.59
C ALA A 116 -9.13 14.01 -14.08
N GLN A 117 -8.32 13.28 -14.84
CA GLN A 117 -8.57 13.04 -16.28
C GLN A 117 -9.88 12.27 -16.49
N VAL A 118 -10.13 11.20 -15.73
CA VAL A 118 -11.38 10.44 -15.81
C VAL A 118 -12.60 11.33 -15.56
N GLY A 119 -12.51 12.29 -14.62
CA GLY A 119 -13.56 13.27 -14.38
C GLY A 119 -13.88 14.18 -15.58
N THR A 120 -12.98 14.32 -16.55
CA THR A 120 -13.22 15.11 -17.79
C THR A 120 -13.90 14.29 -18.89
N LEU A 121 -13.91 12.95 -18.80
CA LEU A 121 -14.43 12.07 -19.83
C LEU A 121 -15.95 11.90 -19.78
N GLY A 122 -16.57 12.25 -18.66
CA GLY A 122 -18.00 12.16 -18.45
C GLY A 122 -18.39 12.47 -17.02
N LYS A 123 -19.64 12.19 -16.66
CA LYS A 123 -20.15 12.38 -15.30
C LYS A 123 -19.82 11.15 -14.46
N VAL A 124 -18.94 11.29 -13.46
CA VAL A 124 -18.69 10.24 -12.46
C VAL A 124 -19.94 10.11 -11.59
N VAL A 125 -20.56 8.94 -11.60
CA VAL A 125 -21.77 8.64 -10.82
C VAL A 125 -21.48 7.76 -9.61
N GLN A 126 -20.40 7.00 -9.67
CA GLN A 126 -19.92 6.18 -8.55
C GLN A 126 -18.40 6.21 -8.48
N HIS A 127 -17.87 6.31 -7.27
CA HIS A 127 -16.46 6.15 -6.98
C HIS A 127 -16.32 5.40 -5.66
N THR A 128 -15.81 4.19 -5.71
CA THR A 128 -15.52 3.35 -4.54
C THR A 128 -14.02 3.20 -4.40
N THR A 129 -13.51 3.37 -3.19
CA THR A 129 -12.09 3.16 -2.86
C THR A 129 -11.97 2.04 -1.84
N GLU A 130 -11.13 1.08 -2.11
CA GLU A 130 -10.79 -0.02 -1.21
C GLU A 130 -9.30 0.00 -0.91
N ARG A 131 -8.93 -0.29 0.34
CA ARG A 131 -7.55 -0.34 0.80
C ARG A 131 -7.30 -1.65 1.50
N GLU A 132 -6.20 -2.30 1.14
CA GLU A 132 -5.80 -3.58 1.71
C GLU A 132 -4.33 -3.49 2.18
N ASP A 133 -4.07 -3.92 3.41
CA ASP A 133 -2.71 -4.01 3.93
C ASP A 133 -2.04 -5.29 3.42
N LYS A 134 -1.09 -5.13 2.52
CA LYS A 134 -0.30 -6.19 1.89
C LYS A 134 1.08 -6.36 2.53
N THR A 135 1.30 -5.78 3.70
CA THR A 135 2.61 -5.79 4.35
C THR A 135 3.11 -7.21 4.62
N ALA A 136 2.24 -8.09 5.12
CA ALA A 136 2.60 -9.50 5.37
C ALA A 136 2.96 -10.22 4.06
N ASP A 137 2.14 -10.07 3.02
CA ASP A 137 2.36 -10.70 1.72
C ASP A 137 3.72 -10.27 1.10
N VAL A 138 4.07 -8.97 1.21
CA VAL A 138 5.34 -8.44 0.70
C VAL A 138 6.52 -8.96 1.51
N VAL A 139 6.42 -8.99 2.84
CA VAL A 139 7.48 -9.50 3.72
C VAL A 139 7.74 -10.99 3.45
N ASP A 140 6.69 -11.79 3.32
CA ASP A 140 6.79 -13.23 3.02
C ASP A 140 7.39 -13.46 1.63
N ALA A 141 6.99 -12.69 0.61
CA ALA A 141 7.56 -12.76 -0.72
C ALA A 141 9.06 -12.40 -0.73
N ASP A 142 9.45 -11.35 0.01
CA ASP A 142 10.86 -10.93 0.13
C ASP A 142 11.71 -12.00 0.83
N ALA A 143 11.20 -12.60 1.91
CA ALA A 143 11.86 -13.71 2.59
C ALA A 143 12.04 -14.91 1.66
N LYS A 144 11.03 -15.27 0.88
CA LYS A 144 11.08 -16.35 -0.11
C LYS A 144 12.11 -16.07 -1.21
N ILE A 145 12.16 -14.84 -1.72
CA ILE A 145 13.15 -14.44 -2.73
C ILE A 145 14.56 -14.56 -2.16
N LYS A 146 14.81 -14.10 -0.94
CA LYS A 146 16.10 -14.22 -0.27
C LYS A 146 16.54 -15.68 -0.10
N ASN A 147 15.62 -16.54 0.35
CA ASN A 147 15.89 -17.97 0.51
C ASN A 147 16.21 -18.64 -0.84
N LEU A 148 15.42 -18.38 -1.87
CA LEU A 148 15.65 -18.94 -3.22
C LEU A 148 16.95 -18.42 -3.84
N THR A 149 17.30 -17.15 -3.60
CA THR A 149 18.57 -16.57 -4.05
C THR A 149 19.75 -17.26 -3.37
N SER A 150 19.72 -17.43 -2.06
CA SER A 150 20.73 -18.13 -1.30
C SER A 150 20.89 -19.60 -1.76
N PHE A 151 19.76 -20.27 -1.98
CA PHE A 151 19.76 -21.65 -2.51
C PHE A 151 20.41 -21.72 -3.90
N ARG A 152 20.03 -20.83 -4.82
CA ARG A 152 20.63 -20.74 -6.16
C ARG A 152 22.15 -20.53 -6.07
N ASP A 153 22.58 -19.62 -5.20
CA ASP A 153 24.02 -19.28 -5.08
C ASP A 153 24.82 -20.45 -4.46
N ASN A 154 24.24 -21.17 -3.51
CA ASN A 154 24.80 -22.40 -2.96
C ASN A 154 24.96 -23.49 -4.05
N LEU A 155 23.91 -23.70 -4.88
CA LEU A 155 24.00 -24.65 -6.00
C LEU A 155 25.08 -24.26 -7.01
N ARG A 156 25.19 -22.97 -7.36
CA ARG A 156 26.23 -22.46 -8.24
C ARG A 156 27.64 -22.70 -7.66
N ALA A 157 27.82 -22.44 -6.37
CA ALA A 157 29.08 -22.69 -5.68
C ALA A 157 29.46 -24.17 -5.66
N MET A 158 28.48 -25.08 -5.55
CA MET A 158 28.73 -26.52 -5.62
C MET A 158 29.11 -26.97 -7.04
N LEU A 159 28.41 -26.48 -8.06
CA LEU A 159 28.69 -26.81 -9.46
C LEU A 159 30.07 -26.30 -9.92
N SER A 160 30.58 -25.23 -9.30
CA SER A 160 31.90 -24.70 -9.59
C SER A 160 33.07 -25.53 -9.02
N LYS A 161 32.79 -26.52 -8.15
CA LYS A 161 33.81 -27.40 -7.57
C LYS A 161 34.11 -28.53 -8.55
N PRO A 162 35.38 -28.79 -8.87
CA PRO A 162 35.80 -29.83 -9.86
C PRO A 162 35.39 -31.27 -9.49
N SER A 163 35.02 -31.50 -8.21
CA SER A 163 34.63 -32.82 -7.66
C SER A 163 33.15 -32.94 -7.32
N ALA A 164 32.28 -32.00 -7.80
CA ALA A 164 30.87 -32.05 -7.51
C ALA A 164 30.22 -33.30 -8.14
N THR A 165 29.66 -34.18 -7.28
CA THR A 165 28.93 -35.38 -7.73
C THR A 165 27.43 -35.16 -7.56
N VAL A 166 26.61 -35.90 -8.36
CA VAL A 166 25.12 -35.87 -8.26
C VAL A 166 24.65 -36.25 -6.85
N LYS A 167 25.45 -37.05 -6.11
CA LYS A 167 25.17 -37.46 -4.73
C LYS A 167 25.22 -36.29 -3.73
N ASP A 168 25.99 -35.25 -4.01
CA ASP A 168 26.08 -34.06 -3.16
C ASP A 168 24.85 -33.15 -3.34
N LEU A 169 24.24 -33.17 -4.53
CA LEU A 169 23.01 -32.43 -4.82
C LEU A 169 21.75 -33.04 -4.15
N SER A 170 21.75 -34.39 -3.98
CA SER A 170 20.59 -35.08 -3.40
C SER A 170 20.41 -34.84 -1.89
N LYS A 171 21.41 -34.35 -1.16
CA LYS A 171 21.34 -34.03 0.26
C LYS A 171 20.46 -32.82 0.55
N PHE A 172 20.25 -31.92 -0.42
CA PHE A 172 19.47 -30.72 -0.25
C PHE A 172 17.99 -30.88 -0.59
N SER A 173 17.59 -32.01 -1.20
CA SER A 173 16.19 -32.31 -1.52
C SER A 173 15.40 -32.79 -0.31
N ASN A 174 16.06 -33.09 0.83
CA ASN A 174 15.45 -33.71 2.01
C ASN A 174 15.49 -32.81 3.28
N SER A 175 15.78 -31.50 3.13
CA SER A 175 15.70 -30.49 4.19
C SER A 175 14.66 -29.44 3.83
#